data_26abf6a702ac59f868b65868d3158b54
#
_entry.id   26abf6a702ac59f868b65868d3158b54
#
_cell.length_a   1.000
_cell.length_b   1.000
_cell.length_c   1.000
_cell.angle_alpha   90.00
_cell.angle_beta   90.00
_cell.angle_gamma   90.00
#
_symmetry.space_group_name_H-M   'P 1'
#
loop_
_entity.id
_entity.type
_entity.pdbx_description
1 polymer ?
#
loop_
_entity_poly.entity_id
_entity_poly.type
_entity_poly.pdbx_seq_one_letter_code
_entity_poly.pdbx_strand_id
1 'polypeptide(L)'
;MLNNEDYLNIFHEIKNSITLVNGSLQLVAKKHPEVCEFDYWNEAMSEIEFLKNMVTQLSSARLCNQLNLMQINIYSFIHQISSSIRALSWNDFSCNILLDEDLPLIELDPQLIKQANVNIIKNAYEAMDCTGTASLHVSYEKDLMHIAITDHGGGLDPAIADNIFQPFITSKTGGSGLGLVITRQIIESHHGTLECVSRPGDGCTFTITLPLTQS
;
A
#
# COMPACT_ATOMS: atom_id res chain seq x y z
N MET A 1 -29.74 -9.78 6.51
CA MET A 1 -28.31 -9.71 6.16
C MET A 1 -28.05 -8.28 5.75
N LEU A 2 -27.03 -7.63 6.30
CA LEU A 2 -26.62 -6.29 5.88
C LEU A 2 -26.19 -6.35 4.41
N ASN A 3 -26.58 -5.38 3.60
CA ASN A 3 -26.16 -5.30 2.21
C ASN A 3 -24.77 -4.63 2.09
N ASN A 4 -24.19 -4.59 0.90
CA ASN A 4 -22.87 -4.01 0.69
C ASN A 4 -22.78 -2.51 1.02
N GLU A 5 -23.90 -1.77 0.81
CA GLU A 5 -23.99 -0.34 1.13
C GLU A 5 -24.02 -0.09 2.64
N ASP A 6 -24.74 -0.94 3.40
CA ASP A 6 -24.78 -0.85 4.86
C ASP A 6 -23.38 -1.00 5.46
N TYR A 7 -22.58 -1.93 4.95
CA TYR A 7 -21.21 -2.12 5.42
C TYR A 7 -20.29 -0.95 5.04
N LEU A 8 -20.42 -0.36 3.84
CA LEU A 8 -19.64 0.81 3.44
C LEU A 8 -19.96 1.99 4.36
N ASN A 9 -21.22 2.22 4.67
CA ASN A 9 -21.64 3.27 5.59
C ASN A 9 -21.05 3.05 6.99
N ILE A 10 -21.08 1.81 7.51
CA ILE A 10 -20.49 1.46 8.80
C ILE A 10 -18.97 1.75 8.81
N PHE A 11 -18.22 1.35 7.77
CA PHE A 11 -16.80 1.65 7.70
C PHE A 11 -16.50 3.13 7.60
N HIS A 12 -17.30 3.90 6.87
CA HIS A 12 -17.18 5.35 6.82
C HIS A 12 -17.43 6.00 8.18
N GLU A 13 -18.46 5.54 8.91
CA GLU A 13 -18.75 6.03 10.26
C GLU A 13 -17.62 5.68 11.26
N ILE A 14 -17.10 4.45 11.22
CA ILE A 14 -15.97 4.05 12.06
C ILE A 14 -14.74 4.89 11.73
N LYS A 15 -14.40 5.08 10.44
CA LYS A 15 -13.29 5.92 10.01
C LYS A 15 -13.43 7.35 10.50
N ASN A 16 -14.64 7.93 10.38
CA ASN A 16 -14.94 9.29 10.83
C ASN A 16 -14.78 9.40 12.35
N SER A 17 -15.27 8.41 13.10
CA SER A 17 -15.16 8.37 14.56
C SER A 17 -13.71 8.28 15.02
N ILE A 18 -12.91 7.41 14.41
CA ILE A 18 -11.47 7.30 14.72
C ILE A 18 -10.74 8.59 14.36
N THR A 19 -11.07 9.22 13.23
CA THR A 19 -10.47 10.49 12.80
C THR A 19 -10.78 11.60 13.78
N LEU A 20 -12.04 11.66 14.29
CA LEU A 20 -12.45 12.63 15.28
C LEU A 20 -11.73 12.43 16.62
N VAL A 21 -11.61 11.19 17.10
CA VAL A 21 -10.87 10.86 18.33
C VAL A 21 -9.40 11.27 18.19
N ASN A 22 -8.75 10.88 17.09
CA ASN A 22 -7.35 11.25 16.83
C ASN A 22 -7.17 12.77 16.80
N GLY A 23 -8.03 13.50 16.07
CA GLY A 23 -7.99 14.96 16.02
C GLY A 23 -8.21 15.62 17.40
N SER A 24 -9.11 15.06 18.19
CA SER A 24 -9.38 15.55 19.56
C SER A 24 -8.15 15.36 20.47
N LEU A 25 -7.51 14.20 20.40
CA LEU A 25 -6.29 13.94 21.19
C LEU A 25 -5.10 14.80 20.74
N GLN A 26 -4.93 15.03 19.44
CA GLN A 26 -3.92 15.97 18.93
C GLN A 26 -4.17 17.41 19.40
N LEU A 27 -5.44 17.83 19.49
CA LEU A 27 -5.79 19.15 20.06
C LEU A 27 -5.51 19.21 21.56
N VAL A 28 -5.73 18.14 22.31
CA VAL A 28 -5.35 18.04 23.73
C VAL A 28 -3.85 18.17 23.88
N ALA A 29 -3.06 17.40 23.12
CA ALA A 29 -1.59 17.48 23.15
C ALA A 29 -1.07 18.88 22.78
N LYS A 30 -1.72 19.56 21.82
CA LYS A 30 -1.37 20.92 21.44
C LYS A 30 -1.64 21.95 22.54
N LYS A 31 -2.73 21.79 23.32
CA LYS A 31 -3.12 22.69 24.40
C LYS A 31 -2.45 22.36 25.73
N HIS A 32 -2.13 21.10 25.93
CA HIS A 32 -1.57 20.51 27.14
C HIS A 32 -0.38 19.61 26.76
N PRO A 33 0.79 20.18 26.39
CA PRO A 33 1.95 19.40 25.98
C PRO A 33 2.41 18.36 26.99
N GLU A 34 2.12 18.60 28.28
CA GLU A 34 2.42 17.70 29.39
C GLU A 34 1.77 16.33 29.28
N VAL A 35 0.66 16.20 28.54
CA VAL A 35 0.01 14.89 28.36
C VAL A 35 0.86 13.91 27.55
N CYS A 36 1.77 14.42 26.72
CA CYS A 36 2.70 13.58 25.95
C CYS A 36 3.71 12.85 26.84
N GLU A 37 3.89 13.29 28.09
CA GLU A 37 4.76 12.67 29.10
C GLU A 37 4.01 11.63 29.95
N PHE A 38 2.68 11.51 29.80
CA PHE A 38 1.90 10.56 30.56
C PHE A 38 2.16 9.14 30.09
N ASP A 39 2.22 8.21 31.05
CA ASP A 39 2.28 6.79 30.76
C ASP A 39 1.17 6.40 29.78
N TYR A 40 1.50 5.55 28.81
CA TYR A 40 0.58 5.03 27.77
C TYR A 40 0.07 6.07 26.75
N TRP A 41 0.45 7.36 26.78
CA TRP A 41 0.00 8.34 25.78
C TRP A 41 0.46 7.97 24.37
N ASN A 42 1.74 7.67 24.22
CA ASN A 42 2.31 7.30 22.93
C ASN A 42 1.75 5.95 22.42
N GLU A 43 1.51 5.02 23.34
CA GLU A 43 0.88 3.74 23.01
C GLU A 43 -0.55 3.94 22.52
N ALA A 44 -1.38 4.73 23.21
CA ALA A 44 -2.75 5.04 22.79
C ALA A 44 -2.80 5.76 21.44
N MET A 45 -1.90 6.69 21.17
CA MET A 45 -1.81 7.38 19.88
C MET A 45 -1.40 6.42 18.75
N SER A 46 -0.49 5.50 19.01
CA SER A 46 -0.07 4.47 18.08
C SER A 46 -1.21 3.50 17.75
N GLU A 47 -1.99 3.08 18.75
CA GLU A 47 -3.16 2.21 18.57
C GLU A 47 -4.27 2.89 17.74
N ILE A 48 -4.51 4.18 17.95
CA ILE A 48 -5.48 4.95 17.16
C ILE A 48 -5.05 5.05 15.70
N GLU A 49 -3.78 5.30 15.43
CA GLU A 49 -3.27 5.34 14.07
C GLU A 49 -3.31 3.94 13.41
N PHE A 50 -3.01 2.89 14.18
CA PHE A 50 -3.16 1.50 13.74
C PHE A 50 -4.61 1.18 13.34
N LEU A 51 -5.60 1.52 14.18
CA LEU A 51 -7.03 1.33 13.91
C LEU A 51 -7.49 2.11 12.67
N LYS A 52 -7.04 3.35 12.52
CA LYS A 52 -7.34 4.20 11.36
C LYS A 52 -6.81 3.58 10.06
N ASN A 53 -5.58 3.07 10.09
CA ASN A 53 -4.97 2.39 8.95
C ASN A 53 -5.71 1.10 8.62
N MET A 54 -6.06 0.28 9.61
CA MET A 54 -6.82 -0.95 9.44
C MET A 54 -8.19 -0.70 8.79
N VAL A 55 -8.97 0.27 9.30
CA VAL A 55 -10.28 0.60 8.73
C VAL A 55 -10.16 1.13 7.31
N THR A 56 -9.15 1.95 7.03
CA THR A 56 -8.89 2.46 5.68
C THR A 56 -8.57 1.32 4.71
N GLN A 57 -7.74 0.39 5.13
CA GLN A 57 -7.38 -0.78 4.34
C GLN A 57 -8.58 -1.71 4.08
N LEU A 58 -9.38 -2.01 5.11
CA LEU A 58 -10.58 -2.84 4.96
C LEU A 58 -11.64 -2.20 4.05
N SER A 59 -11.77 -0.88 4.07
CA SER A 59 -12.65 -0.15 3.14
C SER A 59 -12.19 -0.32 1.68
N SER A 60 -10.89 -0.29 1.45
CA SER A 60 -10.31 -0.46 0.10
C SER A 60 -10.48 -1.87 -0.44
N ALA A 61 -10.32 -2.90 0.40
CA ALA A 61 -10.52 -4.30 0.00
C ALA A 61 -11.95 -4.57 -0.54
N ARG A 62 -12.95 -3.80 -0.10
CA ARG A 62 -14.33 -3.93 -0.59
C ARG A 62 -14.59 -3.19 -1.89
N LEU A 63 -13.85 -2.11 -2.18
CA LEU A 63 -13.95 -1.40 -3.46
C LEU A 63 -13.49 -2.27 -4.64
N CYS A 64 -12.72 -3.34 -4.38
CA CYS A 64 -12.34 -4.32 -5.39
C CYS A 64 -13.53 -5.04 -6.07
N ASN A 65 -14.73 -4.97 -5.49
CA ASN A 65 -15.94 -5.57 -6.08
C ASN A 65 -16.62 -4.69 -7.16
N GLN A 66 -16.22 -3.42 -7.30
CA GLN A 66 -16.77 -2.48 -8.28
C GLN A 66 -15.63 -1.61 -8.83
N LEU A 67 -14.90 -2.14 -9.80
CA LEU A 67 -13.80 -1.41 -10.43
C LEU A 67 -14.32 -0.25 -11.26
N ASN A 68 -13.70 0.91 -11.14
CA ASN A 68 -13.87 2.03 -12.04
C ASN A 68 -12.79 1.98 -13.12
N LEU A 69 -12.97 1.10 -14.09
CA LEU A 69 -11.98 0.85 -15.15
C LEU A 69 -11.88 2.04 -16.10
N MET A 70 -10.66 2.42 -16.41
CA MET A 70 -10.33 3.49 -17.34
C MET A 70 -9.14 3.10 -18.21
N GLN A 71 -9.12 3.59 -19.46
CA GLN A 71 -7.94 3.49 -20.33
C GLN A 71 -6.86 4.46 -19.84
N ILE A 72 -5.74 3.92 -19.41
CA ILE A 72 -4.66 4.66 -18.74
C ILE A 72 -3.39 4.66 -19.60
N ASN A 73 -2.81 5.85 -19.77
CA ASN A 73 -1.45 5.99 -20.24
C ASN A 73 -0.48 5.72 -19.06
N ILE A 74 0.31 4.65 -19.17
CA ILE A 74 1.15 4.19 -18.07
C ILE A 74 2.23 5.21 -17.67
N TYR A 75 2.79 5.97 -18.63
CA TYR A 75 3.78 7.00 -18.33
C TYR A 75 3.23 8.08 -17.41
N SER A 76 2.03 8.61 -17.72
CA SER A 76 1.38 9.61 -16.88
C SER A 76 0.96 9.05 -15.53
N PHE A 77 0.55 7.78 -15.48
CA PHE A 77 0.15 7.10 -14.26
C PHE A 77 1.33 6.90 -13.29
N ILE A 78 2.45 6.42 -13.79
CA ILE A 78 3.67 6.25 -12.97
C ILE A 78 4.19 7.60 -12.48
N HIS A 79 4.06 8.66 -13.29
CA HIS A 79 4.39 10.02 -12.84
C HIS A 79 3.51 10.47 -11.65
N GLN A 80 2.22 10.12 -11.64
CA GLN A 80 1.34 10.40 -10.50
C GLN A 80 1.74 9.60 -9.25
N ILE A 81 2.14 8.33 -9.39
CA ILE A 81 2.68 7.52 -8.30
C ILE A 81 3.94 8.19 -7.73
N SER A 82 4.89 8.55 -8.59
CA SER A 82 6.12 9.25 -8.20
C SER A 82 5.84 10.53 -7.41
N SER A 83 4.90 11.34 -7.89
CA SER A 83 4.49 12.58 -7.22
C SER A 83 3.90 12.31 -5.83
N SER A 84 3.15 11.21 -5.70
CA SER A 84 2.56 10.82 -4.41
C SER A 84 3.62 10.35 -3.40
N ILE A 85 4.64 9.62 -3.86
CA ILE A 85 5.77 9.19 -3.03
C ILE A 85 6.56 10.41 -2.53
N ARG A 86 6.86 11.36 -3.41
CA ARG A 86 7.54 12.61 -3.03
C ARG A 86 6.78 13.42 -1.99
N ALA A 87 5.44 13.41 -2.03
CA ALA A 87 4.59 14.08 -1.06
C ALA A 87 4.66 13.46 0.35
N LEU A 88 5.16 12.22 0.49
CA LEU A 88 5.33 11.55 1.79
C LEU A 88 6.54 12.05 2.59
N SER A 89 7.36 12.97 2.02
CA SER A 89 8.51 13.57 2.69
C SER A 89 9.52 12.55 3.26
N TRP A 90 9.74 11.48 2.53
CA TRP A 90 10.77 10.47 2.85
C TRP A 90 12.14 10.98 2.39
N ASN A 91 12.80 11.79 3.23
CA ASN A 91 13.95 12.62 2.85
C ASN A 91 15.17 11.81 2.40
N ASP A 92 15.40 10.64 3.00
CA ASP A 92 16.58 9.79 2.74
C ASP A 92 16.25 8.59 1.85
N PHE A 93 15.07 8.61 1.22
CA PHE A 93 14.59 7.54 0.33
C PHE A 93 14.31 8.07 -1.07
N SER A 94 14.71 7.29 -2.07
CA SER A 94 14.38 7.54 -3.47
C SER A 94 13.83 6.29 -4.15
N CYS A 95 13.08 6.50 -5.23
CA CYS A 95 12.61 5.42 -6.08
C CYS A 95 13.03 5.73 -7.53
N ASN A 96 13.94 4.92 -8.07
CA ASN A 96 14.35 4.99 -9.46
C ASN A 96 13.27 4.35 -10.33
N ILE A 97 12.81 5.10 -11.34
CA ILE A 97 11.76 4.66 -12.25
C ILE A 97 12.37 4.38 -13.62
N LEU A 98 12.16 3.16 -14.09
CA LEU A 98 12.53 2.69 -15.42
C LEU A 98 11.26 2.27 -16.16
N LEU A 99 11.03 2.82 -17.34
CA LEU A 99 9.89 2.48 -18.18
C LEU A 99 10.42 2.02 -19.53
N ASP A 100 9.94 0.88 -20.01
CA ASP A 100 10.26 0.42 -21.35
C ASP A 100 9.67 1.39 -22.40
N GLU A 101 10.23 1.38 -23.58
CA GLU A 101 9.74 2.15 -24.73
C GLU A 101 8.41 1.55 -25.24
N ASP A 102 7.57 2.37 -25.84
CA ASP A 102 6.32 1.96 -26.52
C ASP A 102 5.33 1.16 -25.64
N LEU A 103 5.25 1.48 -24.34
CA LEU A 103 4.26 0.87 -23.45
C LEU A 103 2.83 1.20 -23.91
N PRO A 104 1.95 0.19 -24.10
CA PRO A 104 0.58 0.37 -24.56
C PRO A 104 -0.30 1.03 -23.48
N LEU A 105 -1.51 1.47 -23.88
CA LEU A 105 -2.56 1.79 -22.94
C LEU A 105 -3.01 0.54 -22.19
N ILE A 106 -3.39 0.72 -20.95
CA ILE A 106 -3.91 -0.36 -20.10
C ILE A 106 -5.24 0.05 -19.48
N GLU A 107 -6.17 -0.88 -19.40
CA GLU A 107 -7.45 -0.70 -18.71
C GLU A 107 -7.33 -1.12 -17.26
N LEU A 108 -7.52 -0.17 -16.33
CA LEU A 108 -7.41 -0.44 -14.89
C LEU A 108 -8.17 0.62 -14.08
N ASP A 109 -8.42 0.33 -12.79
CA ASP A 109 -8.84 1.34 -11.81
C ASP A 109 -7.60 2.08 -11.27
N PRO A 110 -7.40 3.36 -11.65
CA PRO A 110 -6.17 4.07 -11.31
C PRO A 110 -6.00 4.34 -9.81
N GLN A 111 -7.09 4.41 -9.05
CA GLN A 111 -7.01 4.66 -7.61
C GLN A 111 -6.55 3.40 -6.87
N LEU A 112 -7.12 2.26 -7.20
CA LEU A 112 -6.77 0.98 -6.58
C LEU A 112 -5.35 0.54 -6.96
N ILE A 113 -4.99 0.60 -8.23
CA ILE A 113 -3.64 0.22 -8.68
C ILE A 113 -2.57 1.18 -8.11
N LYS A 114 -2.87 2.48 -8.00
CA LYS A 114 -1.99 3.43 -7.31
C LYS A 114 -1.80 3.05 -5.85
N GLN A 115 -2.88 2.70 -5.15
CA GLN A 115 -2.82 2.25 -3.75
C GLN A 115 -1.95 1.00 -3.60
N ALA A 116 -2.10 0.00 -4.48
CA ALA A 116 -1.30 -1.21 -4.50
C ALA A 116 0.20 -0.89 -4.64
N ASN A 117 0.57 -0.05 -5.63
CA ASN A 117 1.95 0.35 -5.85
C ASN A 117 2.54 1.12 -4.66
N VAL A 118 1.81 2.11 -4.13
CA VAL A 118 2.27 2.91 -2.96
C VAL A 118 2.47 2.01 -1.74
N ASN A 119 1.61 1.02 -1.52
CA ASN A 119 1.78 0.07 -0.42
C ASN A 119 3.05 -0.77 -0.56
N ILE A 120 3.36 -1.28 -1.76
CA ILE A 120 4.59 -2.03 -2.01
C ILE A 120 5.82 -1.13 -1.83
N ILE A 121 5.79 0.11 -2.36
CA ILE A 121 6.90 1.06 -2.21
C ILE A 121 7.10 1.46 -0.74
N LYS A 122 6.02 1.59 0.03
CA LYS A 122 6.09 1.81 1.47
C LYS A 122 6.74 0.62 2.18
N ASN A 123 6.41 -0.61 1.79
CA ASN A 123 7.07 -1.79 2.32
C ASN A 123 8.57 -1.81 2.02
N ALA A 124 8.98 -1.41 0.80
CA ALA A 124 10.38 -1.25 0.40
C ALA A 124 11.10 -0.19 1.26
N TYR A 125 10.49 0.98 1.44
CA TYR A 125 10.99 2.05 2.31
C TYR A 125 11.26 1.56 3.73
N GLU A 126 10.28 0.86 4.33
CA GLU A 126 10.40 0.32 5.68
C GLU A 126 11.42 -0.82 5.78
N ALA A 127 11.55 -1.67 4.76
CA ALA A 127 12.52 -2.77 4.72
C ALA A 127 13.98 -2.29 4.61
N MET A 128 14.18 -1.06 4.14
CA MET A 128 15.49 -0.40 4.04
C MET A 128 15.74 0.61 5.17
N ASP A 129 15.11 0.43 6.33
CA ASP A 129 15.23 1.32 7.50
C ASP A 129 14.99 2.80 7.16
N CYS A 130 14.00 3.04 6.31
CA CYS A 130 13.58 4.38 5.90
C CYS A 130 14.62 5.18 5.10
N THR A 131 15.62 4.51 4.50
CA THR A 131 16.70 5.13 3.73
C THR A 131 16.92 4.40 2.41
N GLY A 132 17.79 4.93 1.53
CA GLY A 132 18.26 4.23 0.34
C GLY A 132 17.40 4.41 -0.90
N THR A 133 17.54 3.50 -1.85
CA THR A 133 16.92 3.61 -3.17
C THR A 133 16.24 2.30 -3.56
N ALA A 134 14.93 2.35 -3.76
CA ALA A 134 14.17 1.29 -4.43
C ALA A 134 14.14 1.53 -5.95
N SER A 135 13.77 0.53 -6.72
CA SER A 135 13.52 0.66 -8.16
C SER A 135 12.10 0.24 -8.51
N LEU A 136 11.49 0.94 -9.47
CA LEU A 136 10.24 0.57 -10.10
C LEU A 136 10.49 0.45 -11.60
N HIS A 137 10.30 -0.74 -12.13
CA HIS A 137 10.45 -1.01 -13.56
C HIS A 137 9.10 -1.42 -14.15
N VAL A 138 8.70 -0.78 -15.24
CA VAL A 138 7.50 -1.16 -16.00
C VAL A 138 7.92 -1.69 -17.36
N SER A 139 7.48 -2.90 -17.66
CA SER A 139 7.72 -3.59 -18.93
C SER A 139 6.42 -4.17 -19.47
N TYR A 140 6.45 -4.58 -20.74
CA TYR A 140 5.31 -5.17 -21.43
C TYR A 140 5.72 -6.38 -22.25
N GLU A 141 5.02 -7.48 -22.07
CA GLU A 141 5.20 -8.70 -22.87
C GLU A 141 3.89 -9.47 -23.01
N LYS A 142 3.54 -9.89 -24.25
CA LYS A 142 2.43 -10.81 -24.53
C LYS A 142 1.07 -10.38 -23.93
N ASP A 143 0.71 -9.12 -24.15
CA ASP A 143 -0.53 -8.50 -23.63
C ASP A 143 -0.62 -8.41 -22.11
N LEU A 144 0.52 -8.51 -21.43
CA LEU A 144 0.68 -8.35 -19.99
C LEU A 144 1.61 -7.16 -19.68
N MET A 145 1.15 -6.29 -18.80
CA MET A 145 1.94 -5.24 -18.21
C MET A 145 2.55 -5.74 -16.91
N HIS A 146 3.86 -5.58 -16.75
CA HIS A 146 4.60 -5.94 -15.54
C HIS A 146 5.09 -4.68 -14.83
N ILE A 147 4.81 -4.57 -13.55
CA ILE A 147 5.34 -3.51 -12.68
C ILE A 147 6.15 -4.21 -11.59
N ALA A 148 7.47 -4.16 -11.70
CA ALA A 148 8.39 -4.73 -10.73
C ALA A 148 8.91 -3.64 -9.79
N ILE A 149 8.76 -3.84 -8.48
CA ILE A 149 9.27 -2.96 -7.44
C ILE A 149 10.29 -3.74 -6.62
N THR A 150 11.54 -3.29 -6.65
CA THR A 150 12.67 -3.94 -5.98
C THR A 150 13.23 -3.03 -4.89
N ASP A 151 13.39 -3.59 -3.71
CA ASP A 151 14.15 -3.01 -2.61
C ASP A 151 15.46 -3.80 -2.39
N HIS A 152 16.39 -3.19 -1.67
CA HIS A 152 17.65 -3.75 -1.25
C HIS A 152 17.75 -3.84 0.28
N GLY A 153 16.63 -4.13 0.94
CA GLY A 153 16.56 -4.33 2.38
C GLY A 153 17.07 -5.72 2.82
N GLY A 154 16.69 -6.11 4.01
CA GLY A 154 17.09 -7.40 4.59
C GLY A 154 16.44 -8.64 3.95
N GLY A 155 15.50 -8.45 3.03
CA GLY A 155 14.66 -9.53 2.52
C GLY A 155 13.57 -9.96 3.51
N LEU A 156 12.77 -10.96 3.13
CA LEU A 156 11.74 -11.53 3.99
C LEU A 156 12.33 -12.52 4.98
N ASP A 157 11.80 -12.51 6.20
CA ASP A 157 12.06 -13.58 7.17
C ASP A 157 11.53 -14.90 6.60
N PRO A 158 12.39 -15.95 6.49
CA PRO A 158 11.97 -17.25 5.99
C PRO A 158 10.77 -17.85 6.74
N ALA A 159 10.59 -17.51 8.02
CA ALA A 159 9.48 -18.01 8.83
C ALA A 159 8.11 -17.51 8.36
N ILE A 160 8.05 -16.37 7.66
CA ILE A 160 6.79 -15.78 7.18
C ILE A 160 6.71 -15.69 5.64
N ALA A 161 7.80 -15.98 4.93
CA ALA A 161 7.91 -15.77 3.49
C ALA A 161 6.75 -16.43 2.69
N ASP A 162 6.37 -17.64 3.06
CA ASP A 162 5.28 -18.38 2.41
C ASP A 162 3.88 -17.84 2.75
N ASN A 163 3.78 -17.00 3.78
CA ASN A 163 2.52 -16.52 4.33
C ASN A 163 2.32 -15.01 4.27
N ILE A 164 3.18 -14.27 3.59
CA ILE A 164 3.15 -12.79 3.54
C ILE A 164 1.85 -12.20 2.96
N PHE A 165 1.09 -13.01 2.23
CA PHE A 165 -0.21 -12.64 1.68
C PHE A 165 -1.39 -13.13 2.54
N GLN A 166 -1.14 -13.67 3.73
CA GLN A 166 -2.19 -14.00 4.69
C GLN A 166 -2.47 -12.83 5.63
N PRO A 167 -3.74 -12.64 6.04
CA PRO A 167 -4.10 -11.56 6.97
C PRO A 167 -3.33 -11.65 8.30
N PHE A 168 -2.96 -10.49 8.81
CA PHE A 168 -2.30 -10.30 10.12
C PHE A 168 -0.89 -10.90 10.22
N ILE A 169 -0.29 -11.35 9.12
CA ILE A 169 1.11 -11.78 9.09
C ILE A 169 1.99 -10.54 8.86
N THR A 170 2.85 -10.28 9.83
CA THR A 170 3.81 -9.15 9.79
C THR A 170 4.98 -9.42 10.73
N SER A 171 6.18 -9.03 10.31
CA SER A 171 7.37 -8.96 11.16
C SER A 171 7.58 -7.57 11.77
N LYS A 172 6.73 -6.58 11.40
CA LYS A 172 6.90 -5.18 11.78
C LYS A 172 6.13 -4.87 13.06
N THR A 173 6.78 -4.19 14.01
CA THR A 173 6.11 -3.63 15.19
C THR A 173 5.09 -2.57 14.75
N GLY A 174 3.82 -2.75 15.12
CA GLY A 174 2.71 -1.87 14.72
C GLY A 174 2.23 -2.04 13.27
N GLY A 175 2.71 -3.05 12.56
CA GLY A 175 2.19 -3.41 11.24
C GLY A 175 0.85 -4.16 11.33
N SER A 176 -0.14 -3.79 10.51
CA SER A 176 -1.45 -4.44 10.48
C SER A 176 -1.42 -5.85 9.86
N GLY A 177 -0.41 -6.18 9.05
CA GLY A 177 -0.38 -7.40 8.23
C GLY A 177 -1.49 -7.47 7.17
N LEU A 178 -2.17 -6.36 6.87
CA LEU A 178 -3.25 -6.30 5.86
C LEU A 178 -2.81 -5.69 4.53
N GLY A 179 -1.71 -4.96 4.51
CA GLY A 179 -1.28 -4.22 3.31
C GLY A 179 -1.10 -5.11 2.08
N LEU A 180 -0.30 -6.18 2.19
CA LEU A 180 -0.06 -7.11 1.08
C LEU A 180 -1.30 -7.94 0.71
N VAL A 181 -2.15 -8.27 1.67
CA VAL A 181 -3.43 -8.96 1.43
C VAL A 181 -4.31 -8.13 0.51
N ILE A 182 -4.46 -6.84 0.84
CA ILE A 182 -5.29 -5.91 0.06
C ILE A 182 -4.65 -5.61 -1.29
N THR A 183 -3.33 -5.45 -1.33
CA THR A 183 -2.61 -5.32 -2.59
C THR A 183 -2.90 -6.51 -3.51
N ARG A 184 -2.82 -7.73 -2.99
CA ARG A 184 -3.16 -8.94 -3.74
C ARG A 184 -4.61 -8.95 -4.22
N GLN A 185 -5.57 -8.61 -3.35
CA GLN A 185 -6.98 -8.51 -3.73
C GLN A 185 -7.24 -7.48 -4.83
N ILE A 186 -6.59 -6.30 -4.75
CA ILE A 186 -6.66 -5.28 -5.82
C ILE A 186 -6.16 -5.85 -7.14
N ILE A 187 -5.03 -6.52 -7.14
CA ILE A 187 -4.44 -7.07 -8.37
C ILE A 187 -5.30 -8.22 -8.92
N GLU A 188 -5.77 -9.13 -8.07
CA GLU A 188 -6.67 -10.23 -8.45
C GLU A 188 -8.01 -9.71 -9.00
N SER A 189 -8.56 -8.61 -8.47
CA SER A 189 -9.78 -7.99 -9.01
C SER A 189 -9.57 -7.40 -10.42
N HIS A 190 -8.33 -7.11 -10.79
CA HIS A 190 -7.92 -6.71 -12.14
C HIS A 190 -7.46 -7.90 -12.99
N HIS A 191 -7.83 -9.13 -12.63
CA HIS A 191 -7.40 -10.36 -13.30
C HIS A 191 -5.88 -10.53 -13.41
N GLY A 192 -5.14 -9.84 -12.55
CA GLY A 192 -3.68 -9.88 -12.48
C GLY A 192 -3.15 -10.85 -11.44
N THR A 193 -1.82 -10.91 -11.34
CA THR A 193 -1.09 -11.67 -10.32
C THR A 193 -0.08 -10.79 -9.58
N LEU A 194 0.13 -11.10 -8.31
CA LEU A 194 1.15 -10.48 -7.48
C LEU A 194 2.12 -11.55 -7.00
N GLU A 195 3.37 -11.42 -7.37
CA GLU A 195 4.44 -12.33 -6.99
C GLU A 195 5.48 -11.59 -6.14
N CYS A 196 6.19 -12.35 -5.29
CA CYS A 196 7.30 -11.84 -4.50
C CYS A 196 8.48 -12.80 -4.60
N VAL A 197 9.62 -12.29 -5.00
CA VAL A 197 10.90 -12.99 -4.93
C VAL A 197 11.76 -12.28 -3.89
N SER A 198 12.20 -13.03 -2.87
CA SER A 198 13.03 -12.49 -1.80
C SER A 198 14.25 -13.36 -1.58
N ARG A 199 15.37 -12.72 -1.25
CA ARG A 199 16.60 -13.37 -0.80
C ARG A 199 17.05 -12.73 0.49
N PRO A 200 17.29 -13.50 1.55
CA PRO A 200 17.80 -12.95 2.81
C PRO A 200 19.09 -12.17 2.57
N GLY A 201 19.11 -10.91 2.98
CA GLY A 201 20.22 -9.99 2.83
C GLY A 201 20.32 -9.25 1.48
N ASP A 202 19.49 -9.61 0.48
CA ASP A 202 19.49 -9.00 -0.87
C ASP A 202 18.24 -8.18 -1.18
N GLY A 203 17.24 -8.19 -0.26
CA GLY A 203 15.97 -7.49 -0.42
C GLY A 203 14.87 -8.31 -1.08
N CYS A 204 13.86 -7.62 -1.61
CA CYS A 204 12.68 -8.21 -2.24
C CYS A 204 12.39 -7.56 -3.59
N THR A 205 11.83 -8.35 -4.49
CA THR A 205 11.18 -7.86 -5.71
C THR A 205 9.73 -8.31 -5.72
N PHE A 206 8.81 -7.36 -5.70
CA PHE A 206 7.39 -7.58 -5.94
C PHE A 206 7.06 -7.30 -7.39
N THR A 207 6.43 -8.24 -8.07
CA THR A 207 6.01 -8.10 -9.47
C THR A 207 4.50 -8.15 -9.55
N ILE A 208 3.91 -7.04 -9.99
CA ILE A 208 2.51 -6.94 -10.38
C ILE A 208 2.42 -7.25 -11.87
N THR A 209 1.58 -8.21 -12.25
CA THR A 209 1.28 -8.52 -13.65
C THR A 209 -0.19 -8.27 -13.92
N LEU A 210 -0.50 -7.45 -14.91
CA LEU A 210 -1.86 -7.05 -15.27
C LEU A 210 -2.12 -7.29 -16.76
N PRO A 211 -3.30 -7.84 -17.15
CA PRO A 211 -3.70 -7.86 -18.55
C PRO A 211 -4.01 -6.44 -19.05
N LEU A 212 -3.77 -6.16 -20.32
CA LEU A 212 -4.03 -4.84 -20.91
C LEU A 212 -5.51 -4.46 -20.93
N THR A 213 -6.39 -5.45 -21.02
CA THR A 213 -7.84 -5.31 -21.04
C THR A 213 -8.47 -6.18 -19.96
N GLN A 214 -9.52 -5.69 -19.36
CA GLN A 214 -10.27 -6.37 -18.28
C GLN A 214 -11.54 -7.02 -18.89
N SER A 215 -11.37 -8.06 -19.71
CA SER A 215 -12.48 -8.78 -20.35
C SER A 215 -13.03 -9.91 -19.49
#